data_c8f03e388ebae690becdb510eae3a379
#
_entry.id   c8f03e388ebae690becdb510eae3a379
#
_cell.length_a   1.000
_cell.length_b   1.000
_cell.length_c   1.000
_cell.angle_alpha   90.00
_cell.angle_beta   90.00
_cell.angle_gamma   90.00
#
_symmetry.space_group_name_H-M   'P 1'
#
loop_
_entity.id
_entity.type
_entity.pdbx_description
1 polymer ?
#
loop_
_entity_poly.entity_id
_entity_poly.type
_entity_poly.pdbx_seq_one_letter_code
_entity_poly.pdbx_strand_id
1 'polypeptide(L)'
;VRTGDSLPEWHVEATPTFVISTALATRDFQDVHHDRDLAIQRGSKDIFINILTTTGLVQRYVTDWAGPEALVRQVNIRLGAPCYAYDTLKFFGQVIEKDDQDLTIEVVGRTDHGDHVTGIVKIEVPA
;
A
#
# COMPACT_ATOMS: atom_id res chain seq x y z
N VAL A 1 13.87 -10.06 15.54
CA VAL A 1 12.72 -9.15 15.45
C VAL A 1 12.10 -8.97 16.81
N ARG A 2 11.84 -7.73 17.19
CA ARG A 2 11.27 -7.34 18.48
C ARG A 2 10.13 -6.37 18.26
N THR A 3 9.20 -6.35 19.22
CA THR A 3 8.18 -5.28 19.28
C THR A 3 8.88 -3.93 19.35
N GLY A 4 8.44 -3.00 18.49
CA GLY A 4 9.04 -1.68 18.36
C GLY A 4 10.02 -1.55 17.20
N ASP A 5 10.46 -2.66 16.60
CA ASP A 5 11.33 -2.60 15.43
C ASP A 5 10.62 -1.93 14.26
N SER A 6 11.35 -1.04 13.57
CA SER A 6 10.84 -0.36 12.39
C SER A 6 11.27 -1.09 11.13
N LEU A 7 10.36 -1.13 10.14
CA LEU A 7 10.69 -1.58 8.79
C LEU A 7 11.39 -0.43 8.04
N PRO A 8 12.24 -0.75 7.06
CA PRO A 8 12.83 0.28 6.20
C PRO A 8 11.76 1.09 5.47
N GLU A 9 12.01 2.36 5.27
CA GLU A 9 11.15 3.20 4.45
C GLU A 9 11.23 2.75 2.99
N TRP A 10 10.08 2.72 2.30
CA TRP A 10 10.00 2.32 0.89
C TRP A 10 9.23 3.36 0.10
N HIS A 11 9.79 3.79 -1.03
CA HIS A 11 9.17 4.79 -1.89
C HIS A 11 8.70 4.16 -3.19
N VAL A 12 7.48 4.47 -3.57
CA VAL A 12 6.87 4.05 -4.83
C VAL A 12 6.47 5.28 -5.62
N GLU A 13 7.02 5.40 -6.83
CA GLU A 13 6.66 6.48 -7.75
C GLU A 13 5.36 6.10 -8.48
N ALA A 14 4.29 6.86 -8.24
CA ALA A 14 3.00 6.63 -8.89
C ALA A 14 2.99 7.31 -10.27
N THR A 15 3.77 6.79 -11.22
CA THR A 15 3.75 7.29 -12.59
C THR A 15 2.37 7.03 -13.21
N PRO A 16 1.94 7.81 -14.24
CA PRO A 16 0.71 7.51 -14.95
C PRO A 16 0.67 6.07 -15.47
N THR A 17 1.78 5.56 -15.99
CA THR A 17 1.89 4.18 -16.45
C THR A 17 1.62 3.19 -15.32
N PHE A 18 2.20 3.43 -14.13
CA PHE A 18 1.96 2.58 -12.97
C PHE A 18 0.49 2.60 -12.55
N VAL A 19 -0.11 3.78 -12.46
CA VAL A 19 -1.53 3.95 -12.06
C VAL A 19 -2.44 3.20 -13.02
N ILE A 20 -2.23 3.38 -14.32
CA ILE A 20 -3.07 2.77 -15.36
C ILE A 20 -2.84 1.26 -15.43
N SER A 21 -1.58 0.82 -15.48
CA SER A 21 -1.25 -0.60 -15.65
C SER A 21 -1.71 -1.45 -14.47
N THR A 22 -1.61 -0.94 -13.25
CA THR A 22 -2.07 -1.68 -12.07
C THR A 22 -3.59 -1.74 -11.99
N ALA A 23 -4.30 -0.70 -12.43
CA ALA A 23 -5.75 -0.72 -12.55
C ALA A 23 -6.19 -1.80 -13.54
N LEU A 24 -5.57 -1.84 -14.72
CA LEU A 24 -5.86 -2.85 -15.75
C LEU A 24 -5.52 -4.26 -15.27
N ALA A 25 -4.37 -4.43 -14.62
CA ALA A 25 -3.93 -5.73 -14.10
C ALA A 25 -4.88 -6.29 -13.04
N THR A 26 -5.52 -5.43 -12.27
CA THR A 26 -6.52 -5.81 -11.26
C THR A 26 -7.95 -5.80 -11.81
N ARG A 27 -8.11 -5.58 -13.12
CA ARG A 27 -9.40 -5.53 -13.83
C ARG A 27 -10.37 -4.48 -13.26
N ASP A 28 -9.83 -3.38 -12.79
CA ASP A 28 -10.60 -2.24 -12.33
C ASP A 28 -10.64 -1.20 -13.44
N PHE A 29 -11.75 -1.14 -14.16
CA PHE A 29 -11.89 -0.31 -15.36
C PHE A 29 -12.60 1.02 -15.09
N GLN A 30 -12.69 1.44 -13.84
CA GLN A 30 -13.26 2.74 -13.51
C GLN A 30 -12.42 3.87 -14.10
N ASP A 31 -13.10 4.88 -14.63
CA ASP A 31 -12.48 6.02 -15.33
C ASP A 31 -11.39 6.70 -14.53
N VAL A 32 -11.62 6.86 -13.23
CA VAL A 32 -10.74 7.61 -12.31
C VAL A 32 -9.37 6.97 -12.14
N HIS A 33 -9.19 5.73 -12.60
CA HIS A 33 -7.91 5.01 -12.49
C HIS A 33 -7.14 4.94 -13.81
N HIS A 34 -7.72 5.35 -14.94
CA HIS A 34 -7.06 5.23 -16.23
C HIS A 34 -7.34 6.36 -17.24
N ASP A 35 -8.36 7.16 -17.04
CA ASP A 35 -8.71 8.23 -17.96
C ASP A 35 -8.69 9.58 -17.23
N ARG A 36 -7.65 10.36 -17.49
CA ARG A 36 -7.43 11.63 -16.81
C ARG A 36 -8.55 12.62 -17.03
N ASP A 37 -9.03 12.74 -18.28
CA ASP A 37 -10.08 13.70 -18.61
C ASP A 37 -11.38 13.35 -17.91
N LEU A 38 -11.75 12.07 -17.89
CA LEU A 38 -12.94 11.61 -17.19
C LEU A 38 -12.78 11.71 -15.66
N ALA A 39 -11.59 11.44 -15.14
CA ALA A 39 -11.31 11.62 -13.71
C ALA A 39 -11.55 13.07 -13.30
N ILE A 40 -11.04 14.03 -14.07
CA ILE A 40 -11.23 15.46 -13.82
C ILE A 40 -12.71 15.83 -13.91
N GLN A 41 -13.45 15.32 -14.89
CA GLN A 41 -14.89 15.55 -15.02
C GLN A 41 -15.67 15.04 -13.80
N ARG A 42 -15.20 13.97 -13.16
CA ARG A 42 -15.82 13.42 -11.93
C ARG A 42 -15.38 14.14 -10.66
N GLY A 43 -14.58 15.20 -10.77
CA GLY A 43 -14.13 16.01 -9.64
C GLY A 43 -12.81 15.57 -9.02
N SER A 44 -12.12 14.60 -9.60
CA SER A 44 -10.79 14.20 -9.15
C SER A 44 -9.73 15.13 -9.72
N LYS A 45 -8.63 15.33 -8.97
CA LYS A 45 -7.49 16.13 -9.42
C LYS A 45 -6.79 15.50 -10.62
N ASP A 46 -6.67 14.19 -10.63
CA ASP A 46 -5.99 13.37 -11.65
C ASP A 46 -6.47 11.94 -11.51
N ILE A 47 -5.93 11.02 -12.30
CA ILE A 47 -6.11 9.60 -12.07
C ILE A 47 -5.35 9.21 -10.78
N PHE A 48 -5.82 8.17 -10.11
CA PHE A 48 -5.21 7.69 -8.86
C PHE A 48 -5.24 6.17 -8.78
N ILE A 49 -4.38 5.60 -7.93
CA ILE A 49 -4.29 4.15 -7.77
C ILE A 49 -5.55 3.60 -7.09
N ASN A 50 -5.93 2.38 -7.47
CA ASN A 50 -7.10 1.71 -6.92
C ASN A 50 -6.77 0.96 -5.63
N ILE A 51 -7.82 0.55 -4.90
CA ILE A 51 -7.67 -0.14 -3.60
C ILE A 51 -6.93 -1.46 -3.73
N LEU A 52 -7.13 -2.21 -4.80
CA LEU A 52 -6.45 -3.49 -5.00
C LEU A 52 -4.94 -3.30 -5.14
N THR A 53 -4.52 -2.26 -5.87
CA THR A 53 -3.10 -1.90 -5.99
C THR A 53 -2.53 -1.52 -4.63
N THR A 54 -3.23 -0.67 -3.87
CA THR A 54 -2.79 -0.25 -2.53
C THR A 54 -2.65 -1.46 -1.60
N THR A 55 -3.62 -2.35 -1.59
CA THR A 55 -3.58 -3.57 -0.77
C THR A 55 -2.37 -4.43 -1.13
N GLY A 56 -2.13 -4.61 -2.43
CA GLY A 56 -0.97 -5.37 -2.92
C GLY A 56 0.36 -4.73 -2.53
N LEU A 57 0.47 -3.40 -2.57
CA LEU A 57 1.68 -2.68 -2.18
C LEU A 57 1.95 -2.81 -0.68
N VAL A 58 0.92 -2.71 0.16
CA VAL A 58 1.04 -2.90 1.61
C VAL A 58 1.56 -4.31 1.91
N GLN A 59 0.98 -5.31 1.27
CA GLN A 59 1.39 -6.70 1.45
C GLN A 59 2.83 -6.91 0.98
N ARG A 60 3.19 -6.40 -0.18
CA ARG A 60 4.55 -6.50 -0.73
C ARG A 60 5.58 -5.85 0.19
N TYR A 61 5.27 -4.68 0.73
CA TYR A 61 6.16 -3.97 1.65
C TYR A 61 6.53 -4.85 2.84
N VAL A 62 5.54 -5.50 3.43
CA VAL A 62 5.75 -6.37 4.59
C VAL A 62 6.49 -7.66 4.20
N THR A 63 6.09 -8.31 3.10
CA THR A 63 6.71 -9.58 2.70
C THR A 63 8.13 -9.40 2.16
N ASP A 64 8.45 -8.29 1.51
CA ASP A 64 9.82 -7.99 1.11
C ASP A 64 10.75 -7.87 2.32
N TRP A 65 10.26 -7.29 3.40
CA TRP A 65 11.01 -7.19 4.66
C TRP A 65 11.09 -8.54 5.39
N ALA A 66 9.98 -9.25 5.50
CA ALA A 66 9.89 -10.48 6.30
C ALA A 66 10.52 -11.70 5.62
N GLY A 67 10.63 -11.67 4.30
CA GLY A 67 11.20 -12.75 3.51
C GLY A 67 10.16 -13.70 2.91
N PRO A 68 10.60 -14.59 1.98
CA PRO A 68 9.69 -15.41 1.18
C PRO A 68 8.97 -16.51 1.97
N GLU A 69 9.47 -16.85 3.17
CA GLU A 69 8.86 -17.88 4.00
C GLU A 69 7.78 -17.35 4.94
N ALA A 70 7.56 -16.03 4.96
CA ALA A 70 6.51 -15.43 5.75
C ALA A 70 5.15 -15.78 5.17
N LEU A 71 4.22 -16.14 6.06
CA LEU A 71 2.83 -16.40 5.69
C LEU A 71 1.97 -15.21 6.10
N VAL A 72 1.31 -14.60 5.13
CA VAL A 72 0.38 -13.49 5.39
C VAL A 72 -0.93 -14.09 5.90
N ARG A 73 -1.32 -13.72 7.11
CA ARG A 73 -2.54 -14.19 7.75
C ARG A 73 -3.70 -13.23 7.60
N GLN A 74 -3.41 -11.94 7.64
CA GLN A 74 -4.43 -10.92 7.56
C GLN A 74 -3.85 -9.61 7.04
N VAL A 75 -4.58 -8.95 6.15
CA VAL A 75 -4.30 -7.59 5.71
C VAL A 75 -5.58 -6.78 5.94
N ASN A 76 -5.50 -5.75 6.77
CA ASN A 76 -6.65 -4.93 7.11
C ASN A 76 -6.24 -3.47 6.93
N ILE A 77 -6.78 -2.81 5.91
CA ILE A 77 -6.39 -1.45 5.54
C ILE A 77 -7.55 -0.49 5.58
N ARG A 78 -7.21 0.79 5.76
CA ARG A 78 -8.13 1.92 5.61
C ARG A 78 -7.50 2.91 4.66
N LEU A 79 -8.25 3.32 3.64
CA LEU A 79 -7.83 4.35 2.70
C LEU A 79 -8.12 5.74 3.26
N GLY A 80 -7.21 6.67 3.00
CA GLY A 80 -7.34 8.08 3.30
C GLY A 80 -7.28 8.92 2.03
N ALA A 81 -6.32 9.85 1.94
CA ALA A 81 -6.14 10.70 0.78
C ALA A 81 -5.76 9.87 -0.48
N PRO A 82 -6.32 10.19 -1.66
CA PRO A 82 -5.92 9.51 -2.89
C PRO A 82 -4.41 9.66 -3.18
N CYS A 83 -3.83 8.63 -3.79
CA CYS A 83 -2.49 8.70 -4.36
C CYS A 83 -2.63 8.93 -5.85
N TYR A 84 -2.36 10.16 -6.30
CA TYR A 84 -2.53 10.57 -7.69
C TYR A 84 -1.32 10.20 -8.53
N ALA A 85 -1.51 10.19 -9.84
CA ALA A 85 -0.38 10.14 -10.77
C ALA A 85 0.62 11.25 -10.44
N TYR A 86 1.89 10.91 -10.52
CA TYR A 86 3.06 11.73 -10.16
C TYR A 86 3.33 11.87 -8.66
N ASP A 87 2.48 11.37 -7.79
CA ASP A 87 2.78 11.35 -6.36
C ASP A 87 3.86 10.30 -6.05
N THR A 88 4.64 10.57 -5.00
CA THR A 88 5.52 9.57 -4.40
C THR A 88 4.82 9.03 -3.16
N LEU A 89 4.59 7.72 -3.15
CA LEU A 89 3.98 7.04 -2.01
C LEU A 89 5.10 6.46 -1.13
N LYS A 90 5.18 6.92 0.10
CA LYS A 90 6.20 6.51 1.08
C LYS A 90 5.58 5.59 2.11
N PHE A 91 6.15 4.39 2.23
CA PHE A 91 5.70 3.41 3.21
C PHE A 91 6.59 3.40 4.44
N PHE A 92 5.94 3.32 5.59
CA PHE A 92 6.56 3.16 6.90
C PHE A 92 5.90 1.99 7.61
N GLY A 93 6.65 1.28 8.42
CA GLY A 93 6.10 0.16 9.17
C GLY A 93 6.79 -0.03 10.50
N GLN A 94 6.06 -0.61 11.44
CA GLN A 94 6.56 -0.92 12.76
C GLN A 94 5.92 -2.20 13.29
N VAL A 95 6.74 -3.06 13.90
CA VAL A 95 6.25 -4.22 14.63
C VAL A 95 5.62 -3.75 15.94
N ILE A 96 4.31 -3.89 16.06
CA ILE A 96 3.56 -3.43 17.25
C ILE A 96 3.25 -4.56 18.22
N GLU A 97 3.31 -5.81 17.77
CA GLU A 97 3.07 -6.98 18.62
C GLU A 97 3.83 -8.17 18.06
N LYS A 98 4.36 -8.97 18.96
CA LYS A 98 5.03 -10.24 18.65
C LYS A 98 4.55 -11.29 19.64
N ASP A 99 4.02 -12.39 19.14
CA ASP A 99 3.62 -13.55 19.93
C ASP A 99 4.20 -14.80 19.26
N ASP A 100 5.34 -15.28 19.79
CA ASP A 100 6.11 -16.41 19.25
C ASP A 100 6.50 -16.11 17.78
N GLN A 101 5.93 -16.82 16.82
CA GLN A 101 6.19 -16.63 15.39
C GLN A 101 5.24 -15.63 14.72
N ASP A 102 4.21 -15.20 15.42
CA ASP A 102 3.22 -14.28 14.89
C ASP A 102 3.63 -12.83 15.11
N LEU A 103 3.65 -12.06 14.05
CA LEU A 103 3.97 -10.64 14.08
C LEU A 103 2.76 -9.82 13.62
N THR A 104 2.51 -8.74 14.33
CA THR A 104 1.54 -7.72 13.93
C THR A 104 2.29 -6.46 13.57
N ILE A 105 2.08 -5.98 12.34
CA ILE A 105 2.82 -4.86 11.78
C ILE A 105 1.84 -3.76 11.41
N GLU A 106 2.10 -2.57 11.95
CA GLU A 106 1.38 -1.36 11.55
C GLU A 106 2.08 -0.76 10.34
N VAL A 107 1.31 -0.45 9.30
CA VAL A 107 1.82 0.11 8.05
C VAL A 107 1.12 1.42 7.76
N VAL A 108 1.88 2.42 7.34
CA VAL A 108 1.36 3.70 6.87
C VAL A 108 1.98 3.98 5.50
N GLY A 109 1.14 4.34 4.54
CA GLY A 109 1.58 4.86 3.24
C GLY A 109 1.16 6.33 3.12
N ARG A 110 2.11 7.19 2.79
CA ARG A 110 1.92 8.64 2.87
C ARG A 110 2.39 9.32 1.60
N THR A 111 1.62 10.31 1.15
CA THR A 111 2.00 11.24 0.08
C THR A 111 2.07 12.66 0.64
N ASP A 112 2.40 13.64 -0.22
CA ASP A 112 2.38 15.05 0.18
C ASP A 112 0.96 15.55 0.52
N HIS A 113 -0.07 14.78 0.13
CA HIS A 113 -1.47 15.11 0.43
C HIS A 113 -1.95 14.55 1.77
N GLY A 114 -1.13 13.76 2.45
CA GLY A 114 -1.47 13.12 3.71
C GLY A 114 -1.39 11.59 3.64
N ASP A 115 -1.95 10.94 4.65
CA ASP A 115 -1.95 9.47 4.70
C ASP A 115 -2.89 8.91 3.64
N HIS A 116 -2.31 8.15 2.70
CA HIS A 116 -3.07 7.45 1.67
C HIS A 116 -3.68 6.17 2.22
N VAL A 117 -2.93 5.45 3.04
CA VAL A 117 -3.35 4.18 3.62
C VAL A 117 -2.76 4.02 5.01
N THR A 118 -3.56 3.46 5.90
CA THR A 118 -3.12 2.94 7.20
C THR A 118 -3.62 1.51 7.32
N GLY A 119 -2.84 0.65 7.96
CA GLY A 119 -3.26 -0.73 8.05
C GLY A 119 -2.50 -1.54 9.06
N ILE A 120 -3.05 -2.73 9.29
CA ILE A 120 -2.47 -3.76 10.13
C ILE A 120 -2.27 -5.01 9.28
N VAL A 121 -1.07 -5.54 9.27
CA VAL A 121 -0.73 -6.79 8.60
C VAL A 121 -0.28 -7.79 9.65
N LYS A 122 -0.91 -8.95 9.64
CA LYS A 122 -0.52 -10.07 10.51
C LYS A 122 0.15 -11.14 9.68
N ILE A 123 1.35 -11.51 10.10
CA ILE A 123 2.15 -12.54 9.42
C ILE A 123 2.65 -13.56 10.43
N GLU A 124 2.99 -14.74 9.91
CA GLU A 124 3.72 -15.77 10.65
C GLU A 124 5.08 -15.94 10.00
N VAL A 125 6.13 -15.91 10.80
CA VAL A 125 7.51 -16.10 10.32
C VAL A 125 8.06 -17.43 10.84
N PRO A 126 9.07 -18.02 10.14
CA PRO A 126 9.69 -19.27 10.63
C PRO A 126 10.32 -19.10 12.00
N ALA A 127 10.36 -20.20 12.72
CA ALA A 127 11.00 -20.28 14.03
C ALA A 127 12.52 -20.05 13.94
#